data_6cfa5242a5ced4b1e5c2774c89b6ecfe
#
_entry.id   6cfa5242a5ced4b1e5c2774c89b6ecfe
#
_cell.length_a   1.000
_cell.length_b   1.000
_cell.length_c   1.000
_cell.angle_alpha   90.00
_cell.angle_beta   90.00
_cell.angle_gamma   90.00
#
_symmetry.space_group_name_H-M   'P 1'
#
loop_
_entity.id
_entity.type
_entity.pdbx_description
1 polymer ?
#
loop_
_entity_poly.entity_id
_entity_poly.type
_entity_poly.pdbx_seq_one_letter_code
_entity_poly.pdbx_strand_id
1 'polypeptide(L)'
;MKIVVIGGSGLIGSKLVSKLREQGHEAVAASPKSGVNSITCEGLAEALKGASVVVDVTNSPSWEDAAVMTFFETSTRNLLAYGAAADVKHHVALSVVGTERLLASGFFRAKMAQENLIKASSIPYTIIRATQFFEFVKGIADFSTEGNKIRLPTALIQPMAADDVASAVGRVATGAPVNGAVEVGGPEKFRLDELVRQFLAARKDPREVVADPQALYYGVKLSENTLLPGDGAPLGETRFEDWLSLSASQILPTKPLTTAVAAASNQSSGPQK
;
A
#
# COMPACT_ATOMS: atom_id res chain seq x y z
N MET A 1 18.12 10.63 14.91
CA MET A 1 17.24 11.69 14.36
C MET A 1 15.82 11.43 14.75
N LYS A 2 14.96 12.45 14.77
CA LYS A 2 13.51 12.29 15.00
C LYS A 2 12.82 11.98 13.66
N ILE A 3 12.12 10.85 13.59
CA ILE A 3 11.39 10.37 12.40
C ILE A 3 9.92 10.19 12.79
N VAL A 4 9.02 10.89 12.12
CA VAL A 4 7.57 10.77 12.38
C VAL A 4 6.94 9.88 11.30
N VAL A 5 6.34 8.77 11.74
CA VAL A 5 5.70 7.79 10.87
C VAL A 5 4.19 8.00 10.90
N ILE A 6 3.64 8.61 9.86
CA ILE A 6 2.21 8.80 9.66
C ILE A 6 1.62 7.47 9.17
N GLY A 7 0.57 7.00 9.84
CA GLY A 7 0.11 5.61 9.72
C GLY A 7 0.90 4.64 10.60
N GLY A 8 1.61 5.15 11.62
CA GLY A 8 2.53 4.41 12.48
C GLY A 8 1.92 3.26 13.29
N SER A 9 0.59 3.16 13.37
CA SER A 9 -0.13 2.03 13.99
C SER A 9 -0.62 0.98 12.99
N GLY A 10 -0.38 1.19 11.70
CA GLY A 10 -0.80 0.27 10.62
C GLY A 10 0.18 -0.89 10.39
N LEU A 11 -0.11 -1.72 9.38
CA LEU A 11 0.67 -2.91 9.05
C LEU A 11 2.16 -2.60 8.83
N ILE A 12 2.47 -1.63 7.99
CA ILE A 12 3.85 -1.24 7.70
C ILE A 12 4.37 -0.32 8.80
N GLY A 13 3.56 0.65 9.23
CA GLY A 13 3.99 1.68 10.18
C GLY A 13 4.46 1.13 11.52
N SER A 14 3.76 0.16 12.11
CA SER A 14 4.15 -0.43 13.39
C SER A 14 5.50 -1.16 13.31
N LYS A 15 5.72 -1.92 12.24
CA LYS A 15 6.98 -2.61 11.96
C LYS A 15 8.13 -1.64 11.72
N LEU A 16 7.86 -0.59 10.94
CA LEU A 16 8.84 0.48 10.66
C LEU A 16 9.27 1.20 11.94
N VAL A 17 8.31 1.60 12.79
CA VAL A 17 8.59 2.27 14.06
C VAL A 17 9.47 1.40 14.98
N SER A 18 9.18 0.07 15.06
CA SER A 18 10.03 -0.86 15.82
C SER A 18 11.46 -0.88 15.29
N LYS A 19 11.62 -1.13 13.99
CA LYS A 19 12.94 -1.21 13.33
C LYS A 19 13.75 0.09 13.48
N LEU A 20 13.12 1.25 13.33
CA LEU A 20 13.79 2.54 13.50
C LEU A 20 14.25 2.77 14.96
N ARG A 21 13.45 2.35 15.94
CA ARG A 21 13.83 2.44 17.36
C ARG A 21 14.98 1.49 17.70
N GLU A 22 14.98 0.28 17.18
CA GLU A 22 16.08 -0.69 17.30
C GLU A 22 17.39 -0.15 16.72
N GLN A 23 17.32 0.71 15.69
CA GLN A 23 18.45 1.42 15.10
C GLN A 23 18.87 2.69 15.88
N GLY A 24 18.24 3.00 17.03
CA GLY A 24 18.57 4.14 17.85
C GLY A 24 17.97 5.48 17.39
N HIS A 25 16.94 5.46 16.51
CA HIS A 25 16.23 6.66 16.11
C HIS A 25 15.05 6.97 17.05
N GLU A 26 14.74 8.25 17.22
CA GLU A 26 13.50 8.69 17.86
C GLU A 26 12.35 8.52 16.86
N ALA A 27 11.73 7.34 16.81
CA ALA A 27 10.62 7.07 15.92
C ALA A 27 9.27 7.29 16.62
N VAL A 28 8.48 8.24 16.09
CA VAL A 28 7.15 8.61 16.60
C VAL A 28 6.09 7.93 15.74
N ALA A 29 5.26 7.08 16.36
CA ALA A 29 4.10 6.50 15.71
C ALA A 29 2.93 7.50 15.71
N ALA A 30 2.65 8.12 14.57
CA ALA A 30 1.58 9.09 14.41
C ALA A 30 0.38 8.46 13.69
N SER A 31 -0.78 8.47 14.35
CA SER A 31 -2.04 7.95 13.82
C SER A 31 -3.22 8.52 14.60
N PRO A 32 -4.47 8.42 14.14
CA PRO A 32 -5.64 8.84 14.92
C PRO A 32 -5.68 8.19 16.31
N LYS A 33 -5.19 6.96 16.46
CA LYS A 33 -5.12 6.28 17.78
C LYS A 33 -4.15 6.94 18.75
N SER A 34 -3.16 7.67 18.26
CA SER A 34 -2.18 8.44 19.07
C SER A 34 -2.48 9.94 19.07
N GLY A 35 -3.68 10.38 18.69
CA GLY A 35 -4.09 11.79 18.65
C GLY A 35 -3.51 12.58 17.49
N VAL A 36 -3.01 11.92 16.43
CA VAL A 36 -2.48 12.61 15.24
C VAL A 36 -3.28 12.23 14.00
N ASN A 37 -3.94 13.20 13.41
CA ASN A 37 -4.79 12.98 12.23
C ASN A 37 -4.37 13.89 11.08
N SER A 38 -3.86 13.28 9.99
CA SER A 38 -3.40 14.01 8.80
C SER A 38 -4.54 14.63 7.97
N ILE A 39 -5.80 14.23 8.20
CA ILE A 39 -6.96 14.80 7.51
C ILE A 39 -7.46 16.05 8.24
N THR A 40 -7.63 16.00 9.56
CA THR A 40 -8.13 17.12 10.38
C THR A 40 -7.03 18.02 10.91
N CYS A 41 -5.77 17.66 10.70
CA CYS A 41 -4.58 18.31 11.25
C CYS A 41 -4.45 18.23 12.79
N GLU A 42 -5.32 17.51 13.48
CA GLU A 42 -5.24 17.33 14.93
C GLU A 42 -3.90 16.71 15.32
N GLY A 43 -3.20 17.31 16.30
CA GLY A 43 -1.92 16.86 16.80
C GLY A 43 -0.74 16.90 15.81
N LEU A 44 -0.97 17.30 14.55
CA LEU A 44 0.04 17.19 13.48
C LEU A 44 1.23 18.14 13.71
N ALA A 45 0.96 19.40 14.08
CA ALA A 45 2.02 20.38 14.34
C ALA A 45 2.95 19.95 15.47
N GLU A 46 2.40 19.44 16.57
CA GLU A 46 3.20 18.99 17.72
C GLU A 46 3.99 17.71 17.39
N ALA A 47 3.38 16.77 16.66
CA ALA A 47 4.06 15.56 16.24
C ALA A 47 5.29 15.87 15.36
N LEU A 48 5.16 16.82 14.42
CA LEU A 48 6.21 17.20 13.49
C LEU A 48 7.27 18.15 14.06
N LYS A 49 7.04 18.75 15.22
CA LYS A 49 8.01 19.64 15.86
C LYS A 49 9.36 18.96 16.06
N GLY A 50 10.41 19.51 15.44
CA GLY A 50 11.77 18.96 15.47
C GLY A 50 11.96 17.65 14.69
N ALA A 51 11.00 17.24 13.85
CA ALA A 51 11.16 16.08 13.00
C ALA A 51 12.14 16.38 11.86
N SER A 52 13.14 15.51 11.69
CA SER A 52 14.02 15.54 10.52
C SER A 52 13.37 14.89 9.31
N VAL A 53 12.59 13.82 9.52
CA VAL A 53 11.98 12.99 8.47
C VAL A 53 10.52 12.74 8.80
N VAL A 54 9.67 12.86 7.78
CA VAL A 54 8.28 12.39 7.80
C VAL A 54 8.16 11.21 6.87
N VAL A 55 7.59 10.11 7.34
CA VAL A 55 7.32 8.91 6.55
C VAL A 55 5.81 8.70 6.48
N ASP A 56 5.22 8.82 5.30
CA ASP A 56 3.81 8.54 5.06
C ASP A 56 3.60 7.11 4.55
N VAL A 57 3.07 6.27 5.43
CA VAL A 57 2.64 4.89 5.12
C VAL A 57 1.14 4.72 5.35
N THR A 58 0.38 5.80 5.20
CA THR A 58 -1.08 5.78 5.35
C THR A 58 -1.76 5.05 4.20
N ASN A 59 -2.95 4.53 4.50
CA ASN A 59 -3.87 4.02 3.49
C ASN A 59 -5.29 4.53 3.76
N SER A 60 -6.08 4.71 2.70
CA SER A 60 -7.47 5.13 2.82
C SER A 60 -8.31 4.07 3.57
N PRO A 61 -9.19 4.50 4.47
CA PRO A 61 -10.15 3.58 5.10
C PRO A 61 -11.28 3.16 4.16
N SER A 62 -11.44 3.81 3.02
CA SER A 62 -12.45 3.53 1.99
C SER A 62 -11.79 3.10 0.68
N TRP A 63 -12.54 2.36 -0.13
CA TRP A 63 -12.17 1.97 -1.50
C TRP A 63 -13.01 2.68 -2.56
N GLU A 64 -13.93 3.55 -2.13
CA GLU A 64 -14.71 4.37 -3.04
C GLU A 64 -13.83 5.46 -3.67
N ASP A 65 -13.87 5.58 -5.00
CA ASP A 65 -12.96 6.42 -5.79
C ASP A 65 -12.86 7.87 -5.27
N ALA A 66 -13.99 8.52 -5.01
CA ALA A 66 -14.02 9.90 -4.52
C ALA A 66 -13.42 10.02 -3.10
N ALA A 67 -13.74 9.08 -2.22
CA ALA A 67 -13.25 9.06 -0.85
C ALA A 67 -11.74 8.78 -0.78
N VAL A 68 -11.24 7.86 -1.62
CA VAL A 68 -9.80 7.55 -1.73
C VAL A 68 -9.04 8.77 -2.24
N MET A 69 -9.55 9.43 -3.29
CA MET A 69 -8.94 10.64 -3.84
C MET A 69 -8.85 11.75 -2.78
N THR A 70 -9.98 12.05 -2.15
CA THR A 70 -10.06 13.07 -1.10
C THR A 70 -9.10 12.77 0.05
N PHE A 71 -9.00 11.49 0.46
CA PHE A 71 -8.09 11.08 1.53
C PHE A 71 -6.64 11.39 1.17
N PHE A 72 -6.14 10.87 0.04
CA PHE A 72 -4.73 11.04 -0.30
C PHE A 72 -4.37 12.50 -0.62
N GLU A 73 -5.24 13.25 -1.31
CA GLU A 73 -4.97 14.67 -1.57
C GLU A 73 -4.94 15.50 -0.29
N THR A 74 -5.94 15.34 0.59
CA THR A 74 -6.04 16.14 1.82
C THR A 74 -4.89 15.80 2.78
N SER A 75 -4.66 14.51 3.04
CA SER A 75 -3.57 14.06 3.91
C SER A 75 -2.22 14.59 3.41
N THR A 76 -1.94 14.42 2.12
CA THR A 76 -0.64 14.82 1.55
C THR A 76 -0.44 16.34 1.61
N ARG A 77 -1.44 17.14 1.24
CA ARG A 77 -1.36 18.61 1.34
C ARG A 77 -1.06 19.06 2.77
N ASN A 78 -1.76 18.48 3.75
CA ASN A 78 -1.54 18.79 5.16
C ASN A 78 -0.14 18.40 5.61
N LEU A 79 0.31 17.18 5.28
CA LEU A 79 1.64 16.70 5.66
C LEU A 79 2.76 17.57 5.05
N LEU A 80 2.61 17.99 3.80
CA LEU A 80 3.58 18.87 3.14
C LEU A 80 3.58 20.27 3.75
N ALA A 81 2.40 20.86 4.04
CA ALA A 81 2.30 22.18 4.64
C ALA A 81 2.91 22.21 6.05
N TYR A 82 2.53 21.27 6.91
CA TYR A 82 3.06 21.17 8.27
C TYR A 82 4.53 20.73 8.30
N GLY A 83 4.94 19.86 7.36
CA GLY A 83 6.34 19.46 7.20
C GLY A 83 7.24 20.62 6.80
N ALA A 84 6.79 21.49 5.89
CA ALA A 84 7.52 22.71 5.52
C ALA A 84 7.62 23.67 6.69
N ALA A 85 6.53 23.89 7.44
CA ALA A 85 6.51 24.75 8.63
C ALA A 85 7.42 24.21 9.77
N ALA A 86 7.60 22.90 9.85
CA ALA A 86 8.48 22.25 10.83
C ALA A 86 9.93 22.07 10.34
N ASP A 87 10.28 22.57 9.14
CA ASP A 87 11.60 22.46 8.52
C ASP A 87 12.05 20.99 8.29
N VAL A 88 11.09 20.11 7.95
CA VAL A 88 11.35 18.71 7.63
C VAL A 88 12.32 18.62 6.45
N LYS A 89 13.35 17.80 6.58
CA LYS A 89 14.44 17.67 5.61
C LYS A 89 14.23 16.53 4.59
N HIS A 90 13.33 15.61 4.89
CA HIS A 90 13.01 14.48 4.01
C HIS A 90 11.56 14.03 4.20
N HIS A 91 10.78 14.07 3.12
CA HIS A 91 9.45 13.49 3.07
C HIS A 91 9.50 12.15 2.31
N VAL A 92 9.20 11.06 2.99
CA VAL A 92 9.17 9.71 2.39
C VAL A 92 7.71 9.27 2.27
N ALA A 93 7.30 8.81 1.10
CA ALA A 93 5.94 8.26 0.91
C ALA A 93 6.00 6.85 0.33
N LEU A 94 5.25 5.94 0.95
CA LEU A 94 5.06 4.60 0.41
C LEU A 94 3.99 4.62 -0.67
N SER A 95 4.35 4.23 -1.88
CA SER A 95 3.48 4.09 -3.05
C SER A 95 3.54 2.67 -3.59
N VAL A 96 3.00 2.43 -4.78
CA VAL A 96 2.85 1.11 -5.36
C VAL A 96 3.51 1.03 -6.72
N VAL A 97 4.21 -0.06 -7.01
CA VAL A 97 4.74 -0.37 -8.35
C VAL A 97 3.58 -0.43 -9.35
N GLY A 98 3.74 0.21 -10.48
CA GLY A 98 2.72 0.25 -11.53
C GLY A 98 1.64 1.31 -11.33
N THR A 99 1.77 2.23 -10.36
CA THR A 99 0.79 3.30 -10.12
C THR A 99 0.43 4.06 -11.40
N GLU A 100 1.40 4.38 -12.24
CA GLU A 100 1.18 5.08 -13.52
C GLU A 100 0.55 4.20 -14.62
N ARG A 101 0.58 2.87 -14.45
CA ARG A 101 0.06 1.89 -15.42
C ARG A 101 -1.37 1.44 -15.10
N LEU A 102 -1.89 1.77 -13.91
CA LEU A 102 -3.15 1.26 -13.37
C LEU A 102 -4.21 2.37 -13.17
N LEU A 103 -4.12 3.46 -13.92
CA LEU A 103 -4.95 4.66 -13.74
C LEU A 103 -6.46 4.46 -14.05
N ALA A 104 -6.87 3.32 -14.58
CA ALA A 104 -8.28 2.97 -14.66
C ALA A 104 -8.91 2.73 -13.27
N SER A 105 -8.11 2.36 -12.26
CA SER A 105 -8.54 2.23 -10.86
C SER A 105 -8.47 3.57 -10.12
N GLY A 106 -9.51 3.91 -9.34
CA GLY A 106 -9.54 5.11 -8.50
C GLY A 106 -8.45 5.16 -7.46
N PHE A 107 -8.11 4.01 -6.87
CA PHE A 107 -7.02 3.92 -5.90
C PHE A 107 -5.67 4.35 -6.51
N PHE A 108 -5.33 3.85 -7.70
CA PHE A 108 -4.06 4.20 -8.33
C PHE A 108 -4.06 5.64 -8.87
N ARG A 109 -5.22 6.18 -9.29
CA ARG A 109 -5.34 7.63 -9.58
C ARG A 109 -5.05 8.48 -8.35
N ALA A 110 -5.58 8.09 -7.19
CA ALA A 110 -5.34 8.81 -5.94
C ALA A 110 -3.87 8.70 -5.47
N LYS A 111 -3.23 7.54 -5.63
CA LYS A 111 -1.79 7.38 -5.39
C LYS A 111 -0.95 8.23 -6.33
N MET A 112 -1.33 8.33 -7.61
CA MET A 112 -0.66 9.22 -8.56
C MET A 112 -0.83 10.69 -8.18
N ALA A 113 -2.02 11.11 -7.72
CA ALA A 113 -2.26 12.47 -7.21
C ALA A 113 -1.37 12.76 -5.99
N GLN A 114 -1.26 11.82 -5.05
CA GLN A 114 -0.32 11.90 -3.93
C GLN A 114 1.12 12.12 -4.40
N GLU A 115 1.61 11.27 -5.30
CA GLU A 115 2.98 11.40 -5.84
C GLU A 115 3.22 12.75 -6.52
N ASN A 116 2.24 13.25 -7.28
CA ASN A 116 2.35 14.53 -7.98
C ASN A 116 2.41 15.71 -7.01
N LEU A 117 1.63 15.69 -5.91
CA LEU A 117 1.70 16.70 -4.86
C LEU A 117 3.07 16.72 -4.18
N ILE A 118 3.63 15.55 -3.88
CA ILE A 118 4.97 15.43 -3.29
C ILE A 118 6.04 15.97 -4.24
N LYS A 119 6.00 15.59 -5.52
CA LYS A 119 6.94 16.06 -6.55
C LYS A 119 6.89 17.58 -6.76
N ALA A 120 5.73 18.20 -6.57
CA ALA A 120 5.53 19.65 -6.69
C ALA A 120 5.91 20.42 -5.42
N SER A 121 6.23 19.75 -4.32
CA SER A 121 6.58 20.39 -3.05
C SER A 121 8.05 20.85 -3.02
N SER A 122 8.36 21.78 -2.11
CA SER A 122 9.74 22.24 -1.88
C SER A 122 10.51 21.35 -0.88
N ILE A 123 9.87 20.37 -0.24
CA ILE A 123 10.53 19.49 0.72
C ILE A 123 11.29 18.42 -0.06
N PRO A 124 12.58 18.16 0.23
CA PRO A 124 13.29 17.04 -0.35
C PRO A 124 12.55 15.72 -0.06
N TYR A 125 12.42 14.85 -1.06
CA TYR A 125 11.55 13.69 -0.93
C TYR A 125 12.14 12.41 -1.53
N THR A 126 11.55 11.28 -1.12
CA THR A 126 11.69 10.00 -1.83
C THR A 126 10.34 9.29 -1.82
N ILE A 127 9.87 8.92 -3.01
CA ILE A 127 8.71 8.06 -3.18
C ILE A 127 9.21 6.63 -3.30
N ILE A 128 8.85 5.75 -2.37
CA ILE A 128 9.17 4.34 -2.46
C ILE A 128 7.95 3.58 -3.00
N ARG A 129 8.06 3.02 -4.19
CA ARG A 129 7.06 2.18 -4.80
C ARG A 129 7.37 0.72 -4.48
N ALA A 130 6.56 0.10 -3.65
CA ALA A 130 6.67 -1.32 -3.34
C ALA A 130 5.73 -2.13 -4.25
N THR A 131 6.11 -3.37 -4.55
CA THR A 131 5.19 -4.33 -5.14
C THR A 131 4.09 -4.71 -4.13
N GLN A 132 3.13 -5.53 -4.52
CA GLN A 132 2.06 -5.99 -3.65
C GLN A 132 2.63 -6.78 -2.46
N PHE A 133 1.87 -6.84 -1.36
CA PHE A 133 2.31 -7.53 -0.14
C PHE A 133 1.66 -8.90 -0.01
N PHE A 134 2.38 -9.85 0.56
CA PHE A 134 1.83 -11.18 0.87
C PHE A 134 0.58 -11.09 1.73
N GLU A 135 0.51 -10.13 2.65
CA GLU A 135 -0.61 -9.88 3.55
C GLU A 135 -1.91 -9.52 2.82
N PHE A 136 -1.82 -9.08 1.56
CA PHE A 136 -2.99 -8.71 0.74
C PHE A 136 -3.45 -9.82 -0.22
N VAL A 137 -2.75 -10.95 -0.30
CA VAL A 137 -3.12 -12.07 -1.20
C VAL A 137 -4.54 -12.57 -0.91
N LYS A 138 -4.92 -12.66 0.37
CA LYS A 138 -6.32 -13.00 0.75
C LYS A 138 -7.31 -11.97 0.20
N GLY A 139 -7.01 -10.68 0.32
CA GLY A 139 -7.87 -9.61 -0.21
C GLY A 139 -8.03 -9.66 -1.72
N ILE A 140 -6.95 -9.99 -2.45
CA ILE A 140 -7.00 -10.21 -3.90
C ILE A 140 -7.95 -11.39 -4.24
N ALA A 141 -7.81 -12.50 -3.52
CA ALA A 141 -8.67 -13.67 -3.68
C ALA A 141 -10.14 -13.33 -3.41
N ASP A 142 -10.41 -12.66 -2.29
CA ASP A 142 -11.78 -12.30 -1.88
C ASP A 142 -12.44 -11.34 -2.88
N PHE A 143 -11.71 -10.33 -3.37
CA PHE A 143 -12.21 -9.38 -4.35
C PHE A 143 -12.57 -10.04 -5.69
N SER A 144 -11.81 -11.06 -6.09
CA SER A 144 -11.97 -11.78 -7.36
C SER A 144 -12.88 -13.00 -7.27
N THR A 145 -13.63 -13.15 -6.14
CA THR A 145 -14.50 -14.32 -5.89
C THR A 145 -15.90 -14.10 -6.46
N GLU A 146 -16.33 -15.06 -7.29
CA GLU A 146 -17.69 -15.19 -7.79
C GLU A 146 -18.24 -16.58 -7.42
N GLY A 147 -19.15 -16.66 -6.44
CA GLY A 147 -19.61 -17.93 -5.88
C GLY A 147 -18.47 -18.70 -5.22
N ASN A 148 -18.10 -19.87 -5.75
CA ASN A 148 -16.98 -20.68 -5.25
C ASN A 148 -15.73 -20.58 -6.15
N LYS A 149 -15.72 -19.66 -7.11
CA LYS A 149 -14.62 -19.49 -8.06
C LYS A 149 -13.95 -18.15 -7.89
N ILE A 150 -12.62 -18.15 -7.99
CA ILE A 150 -11.78 -16.95 -7.98
C ILE A 150 -11.20 -16.79 -9.39
N ARG A 151 -11.65 -15.78 -10.12
CA ARG A 151 -11.16 -15.51 -11.48
C ARG A 151 -10.01 -14.52 -11.44
N LEU A 152 -8.84 -14.93 -11.91
CA LEU A 152 -7.62 -14.13 -11.85
C LEU A 152 -6.91 -14.07 -13.19
N PRO A 153 -6.33 -12.90 -13.54
CA PRO A 153 -5.46 -12.80 -14.70
C PRO A 153 -4.17 -13.59 -14.50
N THR A 154 -3.57 -13.99 -15.62
CA THR A 154 -2.30 -14.76 -15.63
C THR A 154 -1.06 -13.88 -15.60
N ALA A 155 -1.21 -12.57 -15.38
CA ALA A 155 -0.11 -11.62 -15.29
C ALA A 155 0.88 -11.97 -14.17
N LEU A 156 2.12 -11.53 -14.34
CA LEU A 156 3.16 -11.72 -13.35
C LEU A 156 3.01 -10.73 -12.19
N ILE A 157 3.32 -11.22 -11.00
CA ILE A 157 3.35 -10.47 -9.74
C ILE A 157 4.63 -10.83 -8.98
N GLN A 158 5.21 -9.87 -8.26
CA GLN A 158 6.43 -10.08 -7.47
C GLN A 158 6.24 -9.54 -6.05
N PRO A 159 5.33 -10.14 -5.26
CA PRO A 159 4.93 -9.61 -3.97
C PRO A 159 6.01 -9.80 -2.91
N MET A 160 5.96 -8.99 -1.85
CA MET A 160 6.93 -9.00 -0.77
C MET A 160 6.26 -9.01 0.61
N ALA A 161 6.98 -9.44 1.63
CA ALA A 161 6.50 -9.41 3.00
C ALA A 161 6.43 -7.97 3.55
N ALA A 162 5.44 -7.67 4.38
CA ALA A 162 5.32 -6.37 5.05
C ALA A 162 6.56 -6.00 5.88
N ASP A 163 7.27 -6.98 6.44
CA ASP A 163 8.54 -6.79 7.16
C ASP A 163 9.66 -6.28 6.25
N ASP A 164 9.75 -6.81 5.02
CA ASP A 164 10.72 -6.38 4.02
C ASP A 164 10.38 -4.97 3.50
N VAL A 165 9.07 -4.68 3.31
CA VAL A 165 8.62 -3.32 2.99
C VAL A 165 9.04 -2.34 4.08
N ALA A 166 8.78 -2.64 5.35
CA ALA A 166 9.18 -1.79 6.48
C ALA A 166 10.70 -1.58 6.52
N SER A 167 11.49 -2.63 6.24
CA SER A 167 12.95 -2.54 6.16
C SER A 167 13.39 -1.63 5.00
N ALA A 168 12.77 -1.75 3.83
CA ALA A 168 13.08 -0.92 2.67
C ALA A 168 12.73 0.55 2.92
N VAL A 169 11.54 0.83 3.50
CA VAL A 169 11.13 2.18 3.89
C VAL A 169 12.07 2.77 4.94
N GLY A 170 12.52 1.96 5.92
CA GLY A 170 13.48 2.37 6.94
C GLY A 170 14.82 2.80 6.35
N ARG A 171 15.37 2.03 5.40
CA ARG A 171 16.61 2.39 4.68
C ARG A 171 16.46 3.71 3.91
N VAL A 172 15.32 3.91 3.25
CA VAL A 172 15.05 5.17 2.54
C VAL A 172 14.91 6.33 3.51
N ALA A 173 14.19 6.16 4.62
CA ALA A 173 13.96 7.20 5.61
C ALA A 173 15.24 7.65 6.34
N THR A 174 16.22 6.76 6.49
CA THR A 174 17.50 7.07 7.13
C THR A 174 18.59 7.51 6.14
N GLY A 175 18.33 7.38 4.84
CA GLY A 175 19.20 7.80 3.77
C GLY A 175 18.98 9.25 3.32
N ALA A 176 19.77 9.70 2.33
CA ALA A 176 19.58 11.00 1.71
C ALA A 176 18.34 11.00 0.78
N PRO A 177 17.62 12.14 0.66
CA PRO A 177 16.53 12.28 -0.30
C PRO A 177 17.01 12.06 -1.75
N VAL A 178 16.24 11.28 -2.51
CA VAL A 178 16.53 11.01 -3.92
C VAL A 178 15.89 12.04 -4.85
N ASN A 179 14.87 12.77 -4.36
CA ASN A 179 14.01 13.66 -5.15
C ASN A 179 13.42 12.96 -6.38
N GLY A 180 13.00 11.72 -6.17
CA GLY A 180 12.49 10.83 -7.19
C GLY A 180 11.73 9.65 -6.61
N ALA A 181 11.37 8.70 -7.47
CA ALA A 181 10.79 7.43 -7.08
C ALA A 181 11.85 6.32 -7.17
N VAL A 182 11.82 5.42 -6.18
CA VAL A 182 12.58 4.16 -6.16
C VAL A 182 11.60 3.00 -6.07
N GLU A 183 11.90 1.88 -6.72
CA GLU A 183 11.06 0.70 -6.68
C GLU A 183 11.72 -0.40 -5.84
N VAL A 184 10.89 -1.21 -5.18
CA VAL A 184 11.31 -2.39 -4.42
C VAL A 184 10.34 -3.53 -4.67
N GLY A 185 10.81 -4.77 -4.68
CA GLY A 185 9.97 -5.95 -4.90
C GLY A 185 10.34 -7.13 -4.02
N GLY A 186 9.52 -8.18 -4.07
CA GLY A 186 9.84 -9.44 -3.40
C GLY A 186 10.92 -10.24 -4.13
N PRO A 187 11.46 -11.29 -3.50
CA PRO A 187 12.53 -12.10 -4.09
C PRO A 187 12.05 -13.03 -5.22
N GLU A 188 10.74 -13.28 -5.31
CA GLU A 188 10.17 -14.29 -6.19
C GLU A 188 9.08 -13.71 -7.09
N LYS A 189 9.08 -14.14 -8.36
CA LYS A 189 8.02 -13.84 -9.33
C LYS A 189 7.05 -15.02 -9.42
N PHE A 190 5.76 -14.69 -9.49
CA PHE A 190 4.68 -15.66 -9.63
C PHE A 190 3.75 -15.23 -10.76
N ARG A 191 3.02 -16.18 -11.33
CA ARG A 191 1.74 -15.85 -11.96
C ARG A 191 0.73 -15.57 -10.83
N LEU A 192 -0.13 -14.56 -11.02
CA LEU A 192 -1.07 -14.15 -9.98
C LEU A 192 -2.04 -15.28 -9.58
N ASP A 193 -2.55 -16.05 -10.55
CA ASP A 193 -3.41 -17.22 -10.29
C ASP A 193 -2.68 -18.33 -9.51
N GLU A 194 -1.40 -18.56 -9.79
CA GLU A 194 -0.58 -19.54 -9.08
C GLU A 194 -0.30 -19.12 -7.63
N LEU A 195 0.06 -17.85 -7.41
CA LEU A 195 0.28 -17.31 -6.07
C LEU A 195 -0.95 -17.50 -5.18
N VAL A 196 -2.14 -17.15 -5.71
CA VAL A 196 -3.40 -17.29 -4.97
C VAL A 196 -3.72 -18.77 -4.74
N ARG A 197 -3.49 -19.65 -5.71
CA ARG A 197 -3.70 -21.10 -5.55
C ARG A 197 -2.83 -21.68 -4.44
N GLN A 198 -1.56 -21.31 -4.39
CA GLN A 198 -0.65 -21.76 -3.31
C GLN A 198 -1.11 -21.23 -1.94
N PHE A 199 -1.55 -19.95 -1.87
CA PHE A 199 -2.08 -19.37 -0.66
C PHE A 199 -3.31 -20.11 -0.14
N LEU A 200 -4.30 -20.39 -1.02
CA LEU A 200 -5.52 -21.10 -0.65
C LEU A 200 -5.23 -22.53 -0.19
N ALA A 201 -4.34 -23.23 -0.88
CA ALA A 201 -3.92 -24.58 -0.50
C ALA A 201 -3.31 -24.62 0.92
N ALA A 202 -2.42 -23.66 1.22
CA ALA A 202 -1.82 -23.54 2.56
C ALA A 202 -2.85 -23.20 3.66
N ARG A 203 -3.94 -22.53 3.30
CA ARG A 203 -5.04 -22.15 4.22
C ARG A 203 -6.20 -23.14 4.24
N LYS A 204 -6.13 -24.23 3.45
CA LYS A 204 -7.22 -25.20 3.25
C LYS A 204 -8.52 -24.55 2.84
N ASP A 205 -8.45 -23.49 2.04
CA ASP A 205 -9.59 -22.79 1.47
C ASP A 205 -10.10 -23.59 0.26
N PRO A 206 -11.37 -24.01 0.21
CA PRO A 206 -11.89 -24.90 -0.81
C PRO A 206 -12.24 -24.21 -2.13
N ARG A 207 -12.07 -22.89 -2.24
CA ARG A 207 -12.41 -22.15 -3.46
C ARG A 207 -11.51 -22.55 -4.64
N GLU A 208 -12.11 -22.61 -5.82
CA GLU A 208 -11.41 -22.93 -7.07
C GLU A 208 -10.80 -21.69 -7.69
N VAL A 209 -9.50 -21.71 -8.01
CA VAL A 209 -8.84 -20.64 -8.76
C VAL A 209 -8.92 -20.93 -10.26
N VAL A 210 -9.56 -20.04 -10.99
CA VAL A 210 -9.70 -20.08 -12.46
C VAL A 210 -8.77 -19.03 -13.08
N ALA A 211 -7.79 -19.49 -13.84
CA ALA A 211 -6.93 -18.65 -14.66
C ALA A 211 -7.76 -18.08 -15.84
N ASP A 212 -7.94 -16.78 -15.90
CA ASP A 212 -8.70 -16.10 -16.95
C ASP A 212 -7.93 -14.89 -17.46
N PRO A 213 -7.35 -14.95 -18.68
CA PRO A 213 -6.60 -13.81 -19.25
C PRO A 213 -7.42 -12.53 -19.45
N GLN A 214 -8.75 -12.62 -19.35
CA GLN A 214 -9.65 -11.47 -19.46
C GLN A 214 -10.10 -10.94 -18.08
N ALA A 215 -9.78 -11.65 -16.99
CA ALA A 215 -10.11 -11.19 -15.64
C ALA A 215 -9.41 -9.86 -15.33
N LEU A 216 -10.09 -9.03 -14.54
CA LEU A 216 -9.59 -7.72 -14.13
C LEU A 216 -8.95 -7.80 -12.74
N TYR A 217 -7.89 -7.05 -12.56
CA TYR A 217 -7.26 -6.82 -11.26
C TYR A 217 -7.76 -5.48 -10.71
N TYR A 218 -8.61 -5.51 -9.70
CA TYR A 218 -9.29 -4.31 -9.16
C TYR A 218 -9.87 -3.40 -10.24
N GLY A 219 -10.56 -4.02 -11.21
CA GLY A 219 -11.21 -3.32 -12.32
C GLY A 219 -10.28 -2.94 -13.48
N VAL A 220 -9.00 -3.33 -13.46
CA VAL A 220 -8.02 -2.98 -14.49
C VAL A 220 -7.51 -4.23 -15.22
N LYS A 221 -7.42 -4.15 -16.53
CA LYS A 221 -6.76 -5.20 -17.33
C LYS A 221 -5.24 -5.06 -17.17
N LEU A 222 -4.58 -6.15 -16.79
CA LEU A 222 -3.13 -6.20 -16.67
C LEU A 222 -2.46 -6.60 -17.98
N SER A 223 -1.31 -6.00 -18.30
CA SER A 223 -0.30 -6.61 -19.15
C SER A 223 0.57 -7.56 -18.31
N GLU A 224 1.36 -8.40 -18.98
CA GLU A 224 2.16 -9.44 -18.30
C GLU A 224 3.02 -8.89 -17.14
N ASN A 225 3.63 -7.71 -17.31
CA ASN A 225 4.61 -7.16 -16.39
C ASN A 225 4.10 -5.95 -15.59
N THR A 226 2.78 -5.67 -15.59
CA THR A 226 2.21 -4.47 -14.95
C THR A 226 2.55 -4.37 -13.46
N LEU A 227 2.62 -5.50 -12.75
CA LEU A 227 2.85 -5.58 -11.31
C LEU A 227 4.30 -5.94 -10.93
N LEU A 228 5.21 -5.93 -11.92
CA LEU A 228 6.64 -6.15 -11.66
C LEU A 228 7.37 -4.82 -11.47
N PRO A 229 8.36 -4.79 -10.57
CA PRO A 229 9.25 -3.65 -10.46
C PRO A 229 10.17 -3.55 -11.67
N GLY A 230 10.79 -2.40 -11.88
CA GLY A 230 11.81 -2.21 -12.91
C GLY A 230 13.07 -3.04 -12.65
N ASP A 231 13.85 -3.23 -13.71
CA ASP A 231 15.11 -3.98 -13.65
C ASP A 231 16.08 -3.33 -12.63
N GLY A 232 16.73 -4.18 -11.82
CA GLY A 232 17.68 -3.74 -10.80
C GLY A 232 17.03 -3.17 -9.52
N ALA A 233 15.72 -3.22 -9.38
CA ALA A 233 15.06 -2.86 -8.13
C ALA A 233 15.56 -3.72 -6.97
N PRO A 234 15.89 -3.15 -5.80
CA PRO A 234 16.23 -3.92 -4.61
C PRO A 234 15.10 -4.89 -4.24
N LEU A 235 15.47 -6.11 -3.90
CA LEU A 235 14.52 -7.16 -3.53
C LEU A 235 14.50 -7.39 -2.02
N GLY A 236 13.33 -7.77 -1.50
CA GLY A 236 13.19 -8.31 -0.16
C GLY A 236 13.83 -9.70 -0.04
N GLU A 237 13.95 -10.20 1.17
CA GLU A 237 14.60 -11.48 1.46
C GLU A 237 13.59 -12.58 1.79
N THR A 238 12.40 -12.21 2.29
CA THR A 238 11.40 -13.18 2.76
C THR A 238 10.73 -13.87 1.57
N ARG A 239 10.92 -15.18 1.46
CA ARG A 239 10.26 -16.01 0.46
C ARG A 239 8.80 -16.26 0.84
N PHE A 240 7.95 -16.49 -0.15
CA PHE A 240 6.52 -16.70 0.06
C PHE A 240 6.23 -17.93 0.94
N GLU A 241 6.94 -19.03 0.72
CA GLU A 241 6.79 -20.27 1.50
C GLU A 241 7.15 -20.06 2.98
N ASP A 242 8.24 -19.32 3.25
CA ASP A 242 8.66 -19.00 4.61
C ASP A 242 7.62 -18.13 5.31
N TRP A 243 7.12 -17.10 4.61
CA TRP A 243 6.05 -16.26 5.11
C TRP A 243 4.75 -17.04 5.39
N LEU A 244 4.34 -17.95 4.50
CA LEU A 244 3.18 -18.81 4.71
C LEU A 244 3.31 -19.65 5.99
N SER A 245 4.48 -20.25 6.20
CA SER A 245 4.77 -21.08 7.36
C SER A 245 4.70 -20.30 8.67
N LEU A 246 5.29 -19.11 8.71
CA LEU A 246 5.24 -18.21 9.87
C LEU A 246 3.84 -17.68 10.13
N SER A 247 3.11 -17.29 9.08
CA SER A 247 1.76 -16.73 9.19
C SER A 247 0.69 -17.76 9.55
N ALA A 248 0.94 -19.04 9.32
CA ALA A 248 0.06 -20.13 9.78
C ALA A 248 0.11 -20.29 11.31
N SER A 249 1.23 -19.97 11.93
CA SER A 249 1.42 -20.01 13.39
C SER A 249 0.86 -18.77 14.09
N GLN A 250 0.60 -17.69 13.38
CA GLN A 250 -0.01 -16.45 13.87
C GLN A 250 -1.42 -16.34 13.27
N ILE A 251 -2.45 -16.70 14.04
CA ILE A 251 -3.84 -16.39 13.69
C ILE A 251 -4.00 -14.88 13.80
N LEU A 252 -3.68 -14.16 12.73
CA LEU A 252 -3.94 -12.73 12.63
C LEU A 252 -5.46 -12.52 12.47
N PRO A 253 -6.13 -11.74 13.35
CA PRO A 253 -7.52 -11.36 13.13
C PRO A 253 -7.62 -10.48 11.90
N THR A 254 -7.99 -11.08 10.77
CA THR A 254 -8.33 -10.33 9.56
C THR A 254 -9.66 -9.61 9.81
N LYS A 255 -9.60 -8.27 9.94
CA LYS A 255 -10.81 -7.45 9.88
C LYS A 255 -11.42 -7.66 8.48
N PRO A 256 -12.69 -8.09 8.36
CA PRO A 256 -13.31 -8.28 7.05
C PRO A 256 -13.36 -6.94 6.33
N LEU A 257 -12.90 -6.91 5.08
CA LEU A 257 -13.18 -5.83 4.12
C LEU A 257 -14.70 -5.84 3.91
N THR A 258 -15.41 -4.88 4.49
CA THR A 258 -16.84 -4.72 4.29
C THR A 258 -17.08 -4.42 2.81
N THR A 259 -17.73 -5.36 2.17
CA THR A 259 -18.25 -5.32 0.80
C THR A 259 -19.26 -4.18 0.66
N ALA A 260 -18.86 -3.07 0.05
CA ALA A 260 -19.74 -2.00 -0.36
C ALA A 260 -19.53 -1.72 -1.86
N VAL A 261 -19.64 -2.76 -2.70
CA VAL A 261 -19.76 -2.59 -4.15
C VAL A 261 -20.67 -3.69 -4.70
N ALA A 262 -21.97 -3.59 -4.41
CA ALA A 262 -22.99 -4.38 -5.10
C ALA A 262 -24.34 -3.66 -5.04
N ALA A 263 -24.45 -2.43 -5.60
CA ALA A 263 -25.74 -1.78 -5.81
C ALA A 263 -25.66 -0.65 -6.86
N ALA A 264 -25.03 -0.88 -8.01
CA ALA A 264 -25.07 0.10 -9.10
C ALA A 264 -25.40 -0.53 -10.47
N SER A 265 -26.12 -1.66 -10.48
CA SER A 265 -26.60 -2.22 -11.74
C SER A 265 -28.03 -2.77 -11.59
N ASN A 266 -29.00 -1.90 -11.24
CA ASN A 266 -30.42 -2.17 -11.54
C ASN A 266 -31.29 -0.93 -11.28
N GLN A 267 -31.18 0.09 -12.15
CA GLN A 267 -32.27 1.07 -12.34
C GLN A 267 -32.17 1.64 -13.75
N SER A 268 -32.65 0.90 -14.73
CA SER A 268 -33.13 1.46 -15.99
C SER A 268 -34.14 0.52 -16.62
N SER A 269 -35.38 0.57 -16.14
CA SER A 269 -36.57 0.23 -16.93
C SER A 269 -37.80 0.61 -16.13
N GLY A 270 -38.27 1.82 -16.32
CA GLY A 270 -39.58 2.27 -15.93
C GLY A 270 -40.35 2.72 -17.17
N PRO A 271 -41.64 2.35 -17.35
CA PRO A 271 -42.34 2.46 -18.63
C PRO A 271 -42.84 3.86 -18.92
N GLN A 272 -42.77 4.21 -20.21
CA GLN A 272 -43.53 5.31 -20.79
C GLN A 272 -45.04 5.08 -20.62
N LYS A 273 -45.71 6.09 -20.11
CA LYS A 273 -47.07 6.52 -20.55
C LYS A 273 -47.18 8.02 -20.45
#